data_a3dc8a1faf022d964b5365727e88c434
#
_entry.id   a3dc8a1faf022d964b5365727e88c434
#
_cell.length_a   1.000
_cell.length_b   1.000
_cell.length_c   1.000
_cell.angle_alpha   90.00
_cell.angle_beta   90.00
_cell.angle_gamma   90.00
#
_symmetry.space_group_name_H-M   'P 1'
#
loop_
_entity.id
_entity.type
_entity.pdbx_description
1 polymer ?
#
loop_
_entity_poly.entity_id
_entity_poly.type
_entity_poly.pdbx_seq_one_letter_code
_entity_poly.pdbx_strand_id
1 'polypeptide(L)'
;DQGVMSPLHIVIPTKKAEMPALIVLCVLIFVGWGFHYGMLGWKGGLVWLLLSIPSLLFLIKKRRGEYFVKVDEEGISFRLHFFSSYMMIPWKYLQRIDYLEYEINFMLKETAQVVSLATSGLDDQDVDSLKAYISEAIAKREAQ
;
A
#
# COMPACT_ATOMS: atom_id res chain seq x y z
N ASP A 1 0.01 -21.45 27.65
CA ASP A 1 -0.50 -20.62 27.72
C ASP A 1 -1.49 -20.26 26.88
N GLN A 2 -2.39 -20.39 27.16
CA GLN A 2 -3.30 -19.98 26.48
C GLN A 2 -3.49 -18.68 26.43
N GLY A 3 -3.04 -18.18 27.25
CA GLY A 3 -3.13 -16.80 27.26
C GLY A 3 -2.25 -16.13 26.26
N VAL A 4 -1.32 -16.84 25.69
CA VAL A 4 -0.49 -16.21 24.72
C VAL A 4 -1.15 -16.32 23.38
N MET A 5 -2.03 -15.39 23.09
CA MET A 5 -2.56 -15.29 21.78
C MET A 5 -1.49 -14.70 20.89
N SER A 6 -1.33 -15.27 19.71
CA SER A 6 -0.51 -14.64 18.70
C SER A 6 -1.01 -13.22 18.51
N PRO A 7 -0.14 -12.21 18.46
CA PRO A 7 -0.62 -10.86 18.14
C PRO A 7 -1.34 -10.89 16.80
N LEU A 8 -2.47 -10.22 16.77
CA LEU A 8 -3.20 -10.07 15.52
C LEU A 8 -2.29 -9.31 14.57
N HIS A 9 -1.82 -10.01 13.57
CA HIS A 9 -0.89 -9.41 12.64
C HIS A 9 -1.09 -10.03 11.28
N ILE A 10 -1.53 -9.23 10.34
CA ILE A 10 -1.59 -9.63 8.95
C ILE A 10 -0.90 -8.56 8.13
N VAL A 11 -0.03 -9.00 7.24
CA VAL A 11 0.63 -8.11 6.30
C VAL A 11 0.26 -8.57 4.91
N ILE A 12 -0.45 -7.73 4.18
CA ILE A 12 -0.77 -8.00 2.78
C ILE A 12 0.33 -7.34 1.96
N PRO A 13 1.11 -8.12 1.20
CA PRO A 13 2.22 -7.56 0.43
C PRO A 13 1.71 -6.63 -0.67
N THR A 14 2.62 -5.80 -1.15
CA THR A 14 2.38 -4.90 -2.25
C THR A 14 1.72 -5.63 -3.42
N LYS A 15 0.64 -5.04 -3.94
CA LYS A 15 -0.18 -5.71 -4.89
C LYS A 15 0.38 -5.92 -6.24
N LYS A 16 -0.16 -6.92 -6.92
CA LYS A 16 -0.01 -7.05 -8.36
C LYS A 16 -0.46 -5.79 -9.11
N ALA A 17 -1.39 -5.02 -8.53
CA ALA A 17 -1.84 -3.77 -9.12
C ALA A 17 -0.75 -2.68 -9.19
N GLU A 18 0.33 -2.84 -8.42
CA GLU A 18 1.45 -1.90 -8.51
C GLU A 18 2.44 -2.26 -9.61
N MET A 19 2.38 -3.47 -10.15
CA MET A 19 3.20 -3.85 -11.30
C MET A 19 2.97 -2.95 -12.52
N PRO A 20 1.72 -2.59 -12.87
CA PRO A 20 1.50 -1.65 -13.97
C PRO A 20 2.18 -0.31 -13.78
N ALA A 21 2.26 0.19 -12.55
CA ALA A 21 2.96 1.45 -12.28
C ALA A 21 4.45 1.34 -12.56
N LEU A 22 5.08 0.23 -12.20
CA LEU A 22 6.49 -0.01 -12.51
C LEU A 22 6.72 -0.16 -14.00
N ILE A 23 5.81 -0.84 -14.71
CA ILE A 23 5.89 -0.99 -16.16
C ILE A 23 5.80 0.37 -16.83
N VAL A 24 4.85 1.22 -16.41
CA VAL A 24 4.71 2.58 -16.95
C VAL A 24 6.00 3.38 -16.71
N LEU A 25 6.58 3.28 -15.54
CA LEU A 25 7.82 3.96 -15.22
C LEU A 25 8.97 3.49 -16.12
N CYS A 26 9.09 2.18 -16.35
CA CYS A 26 10.09 1.64 -17.26
C CYS A 26 9.89 2.12 -18.70
N VAL A 27 8.62 2.19 -19.15
CA VAL A 27 8.30 2.70 -20.49
C VAL A 27 8.69 4.17 -20.60
N LEU A 28 8.41 4.97 -19.56
CA LEU A 28 8.78 6.39 -19.55
C LEU A 28 10.31 6.57 -19.60
N ILE A 29 11.07 5.73 -18.91
CA ILE A 29 12.52 5.77 -18.95
C ILE A 29 13.01 5.44 -20.35
N PHE A 30 12.43 4.42 -20.99
CA PHE A 30 12.80 4.01 -22.32
C PHE A 30 12.49 5.10 -23.36
N VAL A 31 11.29 5.68 -23.28
CA VAL A 31 10.86 6.78 -24.17
C VAL A 31 11.77 8.00 -23.97
N GLY A 32 12.06 8.34 -22.71
CA GLY A 32 12.96 9.43 -22.40
C GLY A 32 14.37 9.21 -22.95
N TRP A 33 14.84 7.95 -22.87
CA TRP A 33 16.12 7.60 -23.46
C TRP A 33 16.15 7.85 -24.97
N GLY A 34 15.12 7.38 -25.69
CA GLY A 34 15.01 7.59 -27.12
C GLY A 34 14.95 9.08 -27.48
N PHE A 35 14.18 9.86 -26.72
CA PHE A 35 14.08 11.30 -26.92
C PHE A 35 15.43 11.99 -26.74
N HIS A 36 16.12 11.72 -25.64
CA HIS A 36 17.42 12.35 -25.36
C HIS A 36 18.49 11.89 -26.34
N TYR A 37 18.44 10.62 -26.76
CA TYR A 37 19.32 10.11 -27.77
C TYR A 37 19.13 10.84 -29.11
N GLY A 38 17.87 11.05 -29.52
CA GLY A 38 17.55 11.74 -30.76
C GLY A 38 17.92 13.22 -30.74
N MET A 39 17.77 13.89 -29.56
CA MET A 39 18.01 15.33 -29.44
C MET A 39 19.51 15.66 -29.23
N LEU A 40 20.16 14.90 -28.37
CA LEU A 40 21.50 15.20 -27.89
C LEU A 40 22.55 14.14 -28.30
N GLY A 41 22.16 13.14 -29.08
CA GLY A 41 23.01 12.06 -29.49
C GLY A 41 23.26 11.04 -28.38
N TRP A 42 24.24 10.16 -28.59
CA TRP A 42 24.51 9.07 -27.68
C TRP A 42 24.89 9.53 -26.25
N LYS A 43 25.54 10.71 -26.17
CA LYS A 43 25.92 11.26 -24.86
C LYS A 43 24.69 11.63 -24.04
N GLY A 44 23.70 12.26 -24.66
CA GLY A 44 22.45 12.62 -23.99
C GLY A 44 21.65 11.39 -23.53
N GLY A 45 21.59 10.37 -24.39
CA GLY A 45 20.97 9.09 -24.02
C GLY A 45 21.69 8.42 -22.87
N LEU A 46 23.02 8.44 -22.88
CA LEU A 46 23.80 7.86 -21.79
C LEU A 46 23.59 8.58 -20.47
N VAL A 47 23.59 9.92 -20.49
CA VAL A 47 23.33 10.70 -19.27
C VAL A 47 21.95 10.40 -18.70
N TRP A 48 20.95 10.30 -19.57
CA TRP A 48 19.59 9.96 -19.14
C TRP A 48 19.55 8.59 -18.45
N LEU A 49 20.19 7.57 -19.02
CA LEU A 49 20.24 6.24 -18.42
C LEU A 49 21.02 6.24 -17.11
N LEU A 50 22.12 6.96 -17.03
CA LEU A 50 22.92 7.04 -15.82
C LEU A 50 22.17 7.69 -14.65
N LEU A 51 21.22 8.58 -14.95
CA LEU A 51 20.38 9.21 -13.92
C LEU A 51 19.14 8.38 -13.61
N SER A 52 18.54 7.75 -14.63
CA SER A 52 17.26 7.05 -14.49
C SER A 52 17.39 5.66 -13.88
N ILE A 53 18.39 4.89 -14.30
CA ILE A 53 18.53 3.50 -13.83
C ILE A 53 18.82 3.43 -12.34
N PRO A 54 19.77 4.18 -11.76
CA PRO A 54 20.00 4.16 -10.33
C PRO A 54 18.77 4.63 -9.54
N SER A 55 18.02 5.62 -10.05
CA SER A 55 16.80 6.10 -9.42
C SER A 55 15.73 5.02 -9.38
N LEU A 56 15.57 4.28 -10.49
CA LEU A 56 14.64 3.16 -10.57
C LEU A 56 15.03 2.04 -9.62
N LEU A 57 16.30 1.67 -9.58
CA LEU A 57 16.80 0.63 -8.69
C LEU A 57 16.63 1.03 -7.23
N PHE A 58 16.87 2.29 -6.89
CA PHE A 58 16.66 2.81 -5.55
C PHE A 58 15.18 2.71 -5.16
N LEU A 59 14.28 3.08 -6.06
CA LEU A 59 12.84 3.00 -5.82
C LEU A 59 12.40 1.55 -5.62
N ILE A 60 12.87 0.63 -6.45
CA ILE A 60 12.55 -0.80 -6.32
C ILE A 60 13.07 -1.32 -4.98
N LYS A 61 14.30 -0.98 -4.62
CA LYS A 61 14.90 -1.41 -3.36
C LYS A 61 14.14 -0.86 -2.16
N LYS A 62 13.74 0.42 -2.22
CA LYS A 62 12.98 1.06 -1.15
C LYS A 62 11.63 0.39 -0.95
N ARG A 63 11.02 -0.08 -2.05
CA ARG A 63 9.70 -0.71 -2.00
C ARG A 63 9.76 -2.21 -1.70
N ARG A 64 10.94 -2.79 -1.74
CA ARG A 64 11.11 -4.19 -1.41
C ARG A 64 10.81 -4.39 0.07
N GLY A 65 9.90 -5.29 0.38
CA GLY A 65 9.46 -5.54 1.75
C GLY A 65 8.40 -4.59 2.27
N GLU A 66 7.98 -3.59 1.48
CA GLU A 66 6.84 -2.78 1.86
C GLU A 66 5.55 -3.58 1.76
N TYR A 67 4.58 -3.20 2.59
CA TYR A 67 3.28 -3.83 2.60
C TYR A 67 2.22 -2.89 2.05
N PHE A 68 1.11 -3.45 1.60
CA PHE A 68 -0.04 -2.65 1.20
C PHE A 68 -0.92 -2.34 2.40
N VAL A 69 -1.24 -3.34 3.21
CA VAL A 69 -2.05 -3.18 4.41
C VAL A 69 -1.41 -4.00 5.53
N LYS A 70 -1.37 -3.44 6.72
CA LYS A 70 -0.91 -4.12 7.91
C LYS A 70 -1.92 -3.92 9.02
N VAL A 71 -2.41 -5.01 9.61
CA VAL A 71 -3.34 -4.98 10.74
C VAL A 71 -2.64 -5.55 11.95
N ASP A 72 -2.65 -4.82 13.05
CA ASP A 72 -2.07 -5.27 14.31
C ASP A 72 -2.98 -4.91 15.48
N GLU A 73 -2.50 -5.10 16.70
CA GLU A 73 -3.29 -4.83 17.90
C GLU A 73 -3.57 -3.35 18.12
N GLU A 74 -2.73 -2.47 17.60
CA GLU A 74 -2.87 -1.04 17.79
C GLU A 74 -3.79 -0.39 16.76
N GLY A 75 -3.80 -0.89 15.55
CA GLY A 75 -4.59 -0.31 14.50
C GLY A 75 -4.32 -0.93 13.13
N ILE A 76 -4.71 -0.21 12.11
CA ILE A 76 -4.50 -0.61 10.72
C ILE A 76 -3.65 0.45 10.03
N SER A 77 -2.66 0.00 9.28
CA SER A 77 -1.78 0.87 8.50
C SER A 77 -1.89 0.53 7.03
N PHE A 78 -2.05 1.51 6.17
CA PHE A 78 -2.13 1.30 4.74
C PHE A 78 -1.79 2.59 3.98
N ARG A 79 -1.57 2.47 2.68
CA ARG A 79 -1.37 3.62 1.81
C ARG A 79 -2.61 3.85 0.97
N LEU A 80 -2.98 5.12 0.80
CA LEU A 80 -4.11 5.48 -0.05
C LEU A 80 -3.79 5.25 -1.53
N HIS A 81 -2.54 5.49 -1.93
CA HIS A 81 -2.08 5.26 -3.29
C HIS A 81 -0.58 4.99 -3.30
N PHE A 82 -0.07 4.61 -4.47
CA PHE A 82 1.32 4.15 -4.63
C PHE A 82 2.38 5.11 -4.08
N PHE A 83 2.18 6.41 -4.28
CA PHE A 83 3.16 7.41 -3.87
C PHE A 83 2.89 8.02 -2.50
N SER A 84 1.81 7.64 -1.83
CA SER A 84 1.49 8.21 -0.53
C SER A 84 2.28 7.55 0.60
N SER A 85 2.38 8.26 1.72
CA SER A 85 2.93 7.68 2.94
C SER A 85 1.91 6.74 3.58
N TYR A 86 2.38 5.88 4.49
CA TYR A 86 1.49 5.03 5.25
C TYR A 86 0.64 5.87 6.19
N MET A 87 -0.65 5.55 6.24
CA MET A 87 -1.59 6.15 7.18
C MET A 87 -1.94 5.09 8.21
N MET A 88 -1.82 5.41 9.48
CA MET A 88 -2.20 4.52 10.56
C MET A 88 -3.48 5.01 11.22
N ILE A 89 -4.43 4.12 11.41
CA ILE A 89 -5.68 4.41 12.11
C ILE A 89 -5.71 3.53 13.37
N PRO A 90 -5.47 4.11 14.56
CA PRO A 90 -5.61 3.35 15.81
C PRO A 90 -7.06 2.94 16.01
N TRP A 91 -7.28 1.72 16.51
CA TRP A 91 -8.64 1.23 16.74
C TRP A 91 -9.44 2.14 17.68
N LYS A 92 -8.77 2.79 18.62
CA LYS A 92 -9.42 3.67 19.58
C LYS A 92 -10.08 4.90 18.96
N TYR A 93 -9.63 5.30 17.78
CA TYR A 93 -10.20 6.46 17.08
C TYR A 93 -11.24 6.05 16.04
N LEU A 94 -11.49 4.77 15.89
CA LEU A 94 -12.41 4.27 14.88
C LEU A 94 -13.83 4.24 15.43
N GLN A 95 -14.76 4.89 14.73
CA GLN A 95 -16.16 4.90 15.11
C GLN A 95 -16.92 3.78 14.42
N ARG A 96 -16.73 3.63 13.11
CA ARG A 96 -17.48 2.67 12.32
C ARG A 96 -16.69 2.23 11.11
N ILE A 97 -16.92 1.01 10.67
CA ILE A 97 -16.34 0.48 9.44
C ILE A 97 -17.49 0.05 8.54
N ASP A 98 -17.47 0.54 7.29
CA ASP A 98 -18.43 0.12 6.28
C ASP A 98 -17.68 -0.72 5.24
N TYR A 99 -18.12 -1.98 5.06
CA TYR A 99 -17.52 -2.88 4.09
C TYR A 99 -18.29 -2.78 2.78
N LEU A 100 -17.67 -2.17 1.77
CA LEU A 100 -18.24 -2.06 0.45
C LEU A 100 -17.60 -3.09 -0.49
N GLU A 101 -18.14 -3.20 -1.69
CA GLU A 101 -17.69 -4.22 -2.65
C GLU A 101 -16.21 -4.06 -3.03
N TYR A 102 -15.78 -2.82 -3.26
CA TYR A 102 -14.43 -2.54 -3.73
C TYR A 102 -13.62 -1.66 -2.79
N GLU A 103 -14.17 -1.36 -1.61
CA GLU A 103 -13.45 -0.54 -0.65
C GLU A 103 -13.94 -0.79 0.78
N ILE A 104 -13.13 -0.42 1.75
CA ILE A 104 -13.50 -0.46 3.15
C ILE A 104 -13.39 0.98 3.66
N ASN A 105 -14.49 1.51 4.19
CA ASN A 105 -14.52 2.87 4.69
C ASN A 105 -14.39 2.88 6.21
N PHE A 106 -13.44 3.66 6.71
CA PHE A 106 -13.20 3.82 8.15
C PHE A 106 -13.67 5.20 8.56
N MET A 107 -14.68 5.27 9.43
CA MET A 107 -15.17 6.53 9.97
C MET A 107 -14.49 6.81 11.31
N LEU A 108 -13.85 7.97 11.43
CA LEU A 108 -13.12 8.35 12.63
C LEU A 108 -14.04 9.10 13.61
N LYS A 109 -13.81 8.91 14.92
CA LYS A 109 -14.68 9.43 15.95
C LYS A 109 -14.70 10.96 16.07
N GLU A 110 -13.53 11.57 16.10
CA GLU A 110 -13.45 12.99 16.44
C GLU A 110 -13.77 13.92 15.26
N THR A 111 -13.34 13.53 14.08
CA THR A 111 -13.43 14.40 12.91
C THR A 111 -14.58 14.05 11.98
N ALA A 112 -15.26 12.93 12.25
CA ALA A 112 -16.26 12.34 11.34
C ALA A 112 -15.70 12.16 9.92
N GLN A 113 -14.37 12.12 9.80
CA GLN A 113 -13.71 11.93 8.54
C GLN A 113 -13.79 10.47 8.09
N VAL A 114 -14.01 10.26 6.81
CA VAL A 114 -14.05 8.92 6.25
C VAL A 114 -12.76 8.68 5.47
N VAL A 115 -12.06 7.61 5.81
CA VAL A 115 -10.86 7.18 5.10
C VAL A 115 -11.19 5.88 4.38
N SER A 116 -10.93 5.82 3.09
CA SER A 116 -11.27 4.66 2.27
C SER A 116 -10.04 3.87 1.88
N LEU A 117 -10.13 2.55 2.07
CA LEU A 117 -9.10 1.62 1.64
C LEU A 117 -9.63 0.87 0.42
N ALA A 118 -9.02 1.09 -0.74
CA ALA A 118 -9.42 0.41 -1.96
C ALA A 118 -8.99 -1.05 -1.94
N THR A 119 -9.93 -1.95 -2.18
CA THR A 119 -9.68 -3.40 -2.19
C THR A 119 -9.77 -4.00 -3.59
N SER A 120 -10.06 -3.18 -4.60
CA SER A 120 -10.31 -3.65 -5.96
C SER A 120 -9.13 -4.39 -6.60
N GLY A 121 -7.91 -4.11 -6.19
CA GLY A 121 -6.74 -4.79 -6.72
C GLY A 121 -6.26 -5.96 -5.86
N LEU A 122 -6.96 -6.29 -4.77
CA LEU A 122 -6.61 -7.42 -3.92
C LEU A 122 -7.33 -8.68 -4.39
N ASP A 123 -6.71 -9.83 -4.13
CA ASP A 123 -7.37 -11.11 -4.36
C ASP A 123 -8.51 -11.27 -3.36
N ASP A 124 -9.58 -11.95 -3.75
CA ASP A 124 -10.74 -12.15 -2.87
C ASP A 124 -10.36 -12.79 -1.55
N GLN A 125 -9.40 -13.72 -1.57
CA GLN A 125 -8.92 -14.37 -0.37
C GLN A 125 -8.26 -13.38 0.58
N ASP A 126 -7.48 -12.44 0.05
CA ASP A 126 -6.83 -11.40 0.86
C ASP A 126 -7.87 -10.45 1.44
N VAL A 127 -8.90 -10.11 0.68
CA VAL A 127 -9.99 -9.25 1.16
C VAL A 127 -10.74 -9.93 2.30
N ASP A 128 -11.06 -11.21 2.15
CA ASP A 128 -11.76 -11.97 3.18
C ASP A 128 -10.92 -12.10 4.46
N SER A 129 -9.64 -12.38 4.31
CA SER A 129 -8.71 -12.44 5.42
C SER A 129 -8.62 -11.10 6.14
N LEU A 130 -8.54 -10.01 5.39
CA LEU A 130 -8.46 -8.67 5.94
C LEU A 130 -9.71 -8.34 6.75
N LYS A 131 -10.89 -8.62 6.20
CA LYS A 131 -12.15 -8.39 6.91
C LYS A 131 -12.23 -9.20 8.20
N ALA A 132 -11.79 -10.46 8.15
CA ALA A 132 -11.78 -11.31 9.34
C ALA A 132 -10.85 -10.77 10.42
N TYR A 133 -9.65 -10.34 10.05
CA TYR A 133 -8.69 -9.78 10.99
C TYR A 133 -9.18 -8.47 11.60
N ILE A 134 -9.79 -7.60 10.81
CA ILE A 134 -10.33 -6.34 11.30
C ILE A 134 -11.46 -6.61 12.31
N SER A 135 -12.38 -7.51 11.98
CA SER A 135 -13.49 -7.87 12.85
C SER A 135 -13.00 -8.47 14.17
N GLU A 136 -11.98 -9.33 14.10
CA GLU A 136 -11.39 -9.95 15.28
C GLU A 136 -10.67 -8.91 16.16
N ALA A 137 -9.94 -7.99 15.56
CA ALA A 137 -9.25 -6.94 16.30
C ALA A 137 -10.23 -6.04 17.04
N ILE A 138 -11.35 -5.68 16.41
CA ILE A 138 -12.37 -4.86 17.02
C ILE A 138 -13.06 -5.61 18.17
N ALA A 139 -13.41 -6.89 17.95
CA ALA A 139 -14.04 -7.71 18.98
C ALA A 139 -13.12 -7.87 20.19
N LYS A 140 -11.85 -8.11 19.97
CA LYS A 140 -10.85 -8.24 21.02
C LYS A 140 -10.72 -6.95 21.82
N ARG A 141 -10.77 -5.81 21.15
CA ARG A 141 -10.69 -4.52 21.82
C ARG A 141 -11.94 -4.22 22.63
N GLU A 142 -13.13 -4.52 22.12
CA GLU A 142 -14.37 -4.32 22.85
C GLU A 142 -14.47 -5.20 24.10
N ALA A 143 -13.82 -6.36 24.07
CA ALA A 143 -13.79 -7.27 25.21
C ALA A 143 -12.86 -6.76 26.34
N GLN A 144 -12.03 -5.78 26.06
CA GLN A 144 -11.21 -5.14 27.07
C GLN A 144 -11.96 -3.96 27.64
#